data_1ef7d22017215c70d930babac06b292c
#
_entry.id   1ef7d22017215c70d930babac06b292c
#
_cell.length_a   1.000
_cell.length_b   1.000
_cell.length_c   1.000
_cell.angle_alpha   90.00
_cell.angle_beta   90.00
_cell.angle_gamma   90.00
#
_symmetry.space_group_name_H-M   'P 1'
#
loop_
_entity.id
_entity.type
_entity.pdbx_description
1 polymer ?
#
loop_
_entity_poly.entity_id
_entity_poly.type
_entity_poly.pdbx_seq_one_letter_code
_entity_poly.pdbx_strand_id
1 'polypeptide(L)'
;MASKSKPSHSHDHHQWDSREYVSKWAAGQDPKEKDREAAFRVLADTIPFERNAPIRILDLGAGYGALTGFLLDRFPRATAVCQDGSQEMAKLGSERMEKFAGRFEYVLCDFAQKGWQHRLQGSFAAVVSSIAIHNVRAPKLIEAIYHDIYPLVESGGCFLNFDRPRPPWEDQMAWLRAAGFTRVKIFWRGENRAVFGGFRDK
;
A
#
# COMPACT_ATOMS: atom_id res chain seq x y z
N MET A 1 -23.69 -29.35 18.02
CA MET A 1 -22.30 -29.00 18.44
C MET A 1 -21.73 -28.10 17.36
N ALA A 2 -21.68 -26.80 17.63
CA ALA A 2 -21.18 -25.82 16.69
C ALA A 2 -19.65 -25.73 16.82
N SER A 3 -18.95 -26.07 15.73
CA SER A 3 -17.50 -25.94 15.60
C SER A 3 -17.13 -24.45 15.61
N LYS A 4 -16.49 -24.00 16.67
CA LYS A 4 -15.84 -22.68 16.70
C LYS A 4 -14.61 -22.73 15.78
N SER A 5 -14.69 -22.08 14.62
CA SER A 5 -13.53 -21.80 13.79
C SER A 5 -12.54 -20.95 14.60
N LYS A 6 -11.29 -21.41 14.72
CA LYS A 6 -10.19 -20.63 15.31
C LYS A 6 -9.96 -19.39 14.46
N PRO A 7 -9.73 -18.20 15.07
CA PRO A 7 -9.35 -17.02 14.30
C PRO A 7 -7.98 -17.25 13.66
N SER A 8 -7.87 -16.85 12.39
CA SER A 8 -6.67 -16.85 11.56
C SER A 8 -5.54 -16.05 12.21
N HIS A 9 -4.33 -16.46 11.93
CA HIS A 9 -3.03 -15.92 12.30
C HIS A 9 -3.02 -14.49 12.82
N SER A 10 -2.95 -14.33 14.16
CA SER A 10 -2.75 -13.08 14.84
C SER A 10 -1.38 -12.50 14.45
N HIS A 11 -1.36 -11.27 13.98
CA HIS A 11 -0.17 -10.43 13.94
C HIS A 11 0.21 -10.07 15.38
N ASP A 12 0.92 -10.93 16.07
CA ASP A 12 1.09 -11.02 17.52
C ASP A 12 1.65 -9.77 18.25
N HIS A 13 1.81 -8.61 17.56
CA HIS A 13 2.33 -7.38 18.17
C HIS A 13 1.53 -6.10 17.86
N HIS A 14 0.49 -6.14 17.03
CA HIS A 14 -0.29 -4.96 16.67
C HIS A 14 -1.79 -5.21 16.87
N GLN A 15 -2.43 -4.38 17.70
CA GLN A 15 -3.87 -4.45 17.98
C GLN A 15 -4.62 -3.48 17.03
N TRP A 16 -4.53 -3.74 15.72
CA TRP A 16 -5.13 -2.87 14.70
C TRP A 16 -6.65 -2.72 14.80
N ASP A 17 -7.33 -3.62 15.51
CA ASP A 17 -8.78 -3.55 15.80
C ASP A 17 -9.11 -2.70 17.04
N SER A 18 -8.09 -2.20 17.75
CA SER A 18 -8.26 -1.35 18.92
C SER A 18 -8.14 0.12 18.54
N ARG A 19 -9.22 0.89 18.75
CA ARG A 19 -9.23 2.35 18.54
C ARG A 19 -8.15 3.07 19.34
N GLU A 20 -7.97 2.68 20.59
CA GLU A 20 -6.95 3.28 21.48
C GLU A 20 -5.54 3.02 20.94
N TYR A 21 -5.26 1.77 20.53
CA TYR A 21 -3.98 1.40 19.93
C TYR A 21 -3.72 2.19 18.65
N VAL A 22 -4.69 2.23 17.72
CA VAL A 22 -4.60 2.95 16.43
C VAL A 22 -4.37 4.45 16.66
N SER A 23 -5.11 5.09 17.58
CA SER A 23 -4.96 6.51 17.89
C SER A 23 -3.57 6.82 18.46
N LYS A 24 -3.10 6.01 19.40
CA LYS A 24 -1.75 6.17 19.99
C LYS A 24 -0.64 5.93 18.99
N TRP A 25 -0.80 4.90 18.14
CA TRP A 25 0.15 4.60 17.08
C TRP A 25 0.22 5.73 16.07
N ALA A 26 -0.91 6.24 15.60
CA ALA A 26 -0.99 7.34 14.63
C ALA A 26 -0.35 8.62 15.18
N ALA A 27 -0.65 9.01 16.42
CA ALA A 27 -0.01 10.14 17.09
C ALA A 27 1.52 10.00 17.16
N GLY A 28 2.04 8.77 17.32
CA GLY A 28 3.47 8.48 17.27
C GLY A 28 4.07 8.49 15.85
N GLN A 29 3.23 8.50 14.79
CA GLN A 29 3.68 8.60 13.40
C GLN A 29 3.68 10.04 12.87
N ASP A 30 2.82 10.91 13.40
CA ASP A 30 2.67 12.29 12.94
C ASP A 30 4.01 13.07 12.89
N PRO A 31 4.90 13.01 13.91
CA PRO A 31 6.21 13.64 13.84
C PRO A 31 7.14 13.08 12.74
N LYS A 32 6.89 11.83 12.30
CA LYS A 32 7.70 11.13 11.30
C LYS A 32 7.21 11.34 9.87
N GLU A 33 6.11 12.06 9.66
CA GLU A 33 5.57 12.32 8.32
C GLU A 33 6.56 13.12 7.48
N LYS A 34 7.22 14.12 8.06
CA LYS A 34 8.27 14.89 7.39
C LYS A 34 9.44 14.01 6.90
N ASP A 35 9.80 12.98 7.68
CA ASP A 35 10.88 12.06 7.30
C ASP A 35 10.49 11.16 6.11
N ARG A 36 9.18 11.01 5.84
CA ARG A 36 8.65 10.23 4.72
C ARG A 36 8.43 11.07 3.47
N GLU A 37 8.36 12.38 3.61
CA GLU A 37 8.01 13.28 2.52
C GLU A 37 8.94 13.13 1.31
N ALA A 38 10.25 13.01 1.55
CA ALA A 38 11.22 12.79 0.47
C ALA A 38 10.94 11.49 -0.30
N ALA A 39 10.64 10.40 0.41
CA ALA A 39 10.29 9.12 -0.20
C ALA A 39 8.95 9.19 -0.94
N PHE A 40 7.95 9.86 -0.39
CA PHE A 40 6.63 10.05 -1.02
C PHE A 40 6.73 10.90 -2.29
N ARG A 41 7.59 11.92 -2.31
CA ARG A 41 7.88 12.70 -3.53
C ARG A 41 8.47 11.81 -4.62
N VAL A 42 9.50 11.04 -4.29
CA VAL A 42 10.12 10.11 -5.26
C VAL A 42 9.10 9.10 -5.77
N LEU A 43 8.27 8.54 -4.88
CA LEU A 43 7.21 7.62 -5.26
C LEU A 43 6.22 8.30 -6.23
N ALA A 44 5.72 9.48 -5.90
CA ALA A 44 4.81 10.23 -6.75
C ALA A 44 5.41 10.61 -8.10
N ASP A 45 6.68 11.05 -8.12
CA ASP A 45 7.38 11.44 -9.35
C ASP A 45 7.77 10.23 -10.22
N THR A 46 7.72 9.02 -9.66
CA THR A 46 7.95 7.76 -10.40
C THR A 46 6.68 7.25 -11.08
N ILE A 47 5.49 7.65 -10.64
CA ILE A 47 4.22 7.29 -11.28
C ILE A 47 4.22 7.83 -12.72
N PRO A 48 4.05 6.96 -13.77
CA PRO A 48 4.30 7.32 -15.18
C PRO A 48 3.11 8.04 -15.83
N PHE A 49 2.48 8.95 -15.10
CA PHE A 49 1.31 9.70 -15.58
C PHE A 49 1.46 11.19 -15.28
N GLU A 50 0.91 12.00 -16.17
CA GLU A 50 0.86 13.44 -15.99
C GLU A 50 0.08 13.84 -14.74
N ARG A 51 0.51 14.92 -14.08
CA ARG A 51 -0.09 15.42 -12.83
C ARG A 51 -1.62 15.58 -12.90
N ASN A 52 -2.14 16.00 -14.04
CA ASN A 52 -3.58 16.23 -14.24
C ASN A 52 -4.31 15.03 -14.90
N ALA A 53 -3.65 13.88 -15.03
CA ALA A 53 -4.31 12.69 -15.55
C ALA A 53 -5.37 12.19 -14.56
N PRO A 54 -6.54 11.75 -15.03
CA PRO A 54 -7.59 11.18 -14.18
C PRO A 54 -7.27 9.70 -13.87
N ILE A 55 -6.18 9.48 -13.13
CA ILE A 55 -5.72 8.14 -12.78
C ILE A 55 -6.46 7.57 -11.56
N ARG A 56 -6.49 6.25 -11.49
CA ARG A 56 -6.99 5.50 -10.34
C ARG A 56 -5.82 4.84 -9.61
N ILE A 57 -5.71 5.07 -8.31
CA ILE A 57 -4.61 4.62 -7.46
C ILE A 57 -5.14 3.59 -6.46
N LEU A 58 -4.39 2.51 -6.21
CA LEU A 58 -4.62 1.59 -5.11
C LEU A 58 -3.49 1.77 -4.08
N ASP A 59 -3.84 2.07 -2.84
CA ASP A 59 -2.91 2.11 -1.69
C ASP A 59 -3.12 0.85 -0.83
N LEU A 60 -2.12 -0.04 -0.80
CA LEU A 60 -2.16 -1.32 -0.08
C LEU A 60 -1.63 -1.15 1.35
N GLY A 61 -2.48 -1.48 2.32
CA GLY A 61 -2.19 -1.23 3.72
C GLY A 61 -2.15 0.27 3.99
N ALA A 62 -3.15 1.00 3.50
CA ALA A 62 -3.20 2.46 3.49
C ALA A 62 -3.16 3.09 4.90
N GLY A 63 -3.52 2.33 5.95
CA GLY A 63 -3.58 2.82 7.31
C GLY A 63 -4.50 4.04 7.42
N TYR A 64 -4.02 5.10 8.04
CA TYR A 64 -4.77 6.36 8.14
C TYR A 64 -4.64 7.28 6.89
N GLY A 65 -4.15 6.76 5.77
CA GLY A 65 -4.19 7.45 4.48
C GLY A 65 -3.07 8.46 4.22
N ALA A 66 -1.94 8.41 4.95
CA ALA A 66 -0.87 9.39 4.78
C ALA A 66 -0.30 9.43 3.36
N LEU A 67 -0.02 8.27 2.74
CA LEU A 67 0.45 8.21 1.35
C LEU A 67 -0.66 8.60 0.38
N THR A 68 -1.88 8.06 0.57
CA THR A 68 -3.04 8.41 -0.26
C THR A 68 -3.27 9.92 -0.28
N GLY A 69 -3.31 10.58 0.88
CA GLY A 69 -3.51 12.03 0.97
C GLY A 69 -2.44 12.81 0.22
N PHE A 70 -1.16 12.42 0.36
CA PHE A 70 -0.06 13.02 -0.39
C PHE A 70 -0.24 12.86 -1.90
N LEU A 71 -0.64 11.69 -2.37
CA LEU A 71 -0.86 11.43 -3.80
C LEU A 71 -2.07 12.18 -4.36
N LEU A 72 -3.16 12.29 -3.60
CA LEU A 72 -4.34 13.06 -4.01
C LEU A 72 -4.06 14.57 -4.09
N ASP A 73 -3.18 15.13 -3.24
CA ASP A 73 -2.68 16.49 -3.39
C ASP A 73 -1.78 16.63 -4.65
N ARG A 74 -0.97 15.61 -4.94
CA ARG A 74 -0.05 15.63 -6.09
C ARG A 74 -0.75 15.44 -7.44
N PHE A 75 -1.83 14.63 -7.47
CA PHE A 75 -2.64 14.31 -8.64
C PHE A 75 -4.08 14.78 -8.42
N PRO A 76 -4.42 16.04 -8.73
CA PRO A 76 -5.70 16.64 -8.33
C PRO A 76 -6.92 16.00 -9.00
N ARG A 77 -6.76 15.25 -10.09
CA ARG A 77 -7.86 14.52 -10.77
C ARG A 77 -7.85 13.02 -10.48
N ALA A 78 -6.93 12.53 -9.64
CA ALA A 78 -6.87 11.14 -9.27
C ALA A 78 -8.00 10.77 -8.30
N THR A 79 -8.38 9.49 -8.35
CA THR A 79 -9.16 8.82 -7.31
C THR A 79 -8.34 7.69 -6.69
N ALA A 80 -8.65 7.31 -5.46
CA ALA A 80 -7.92 6.27 -4.74
C ALA A 80 -8.84 5.23 -4.11
N VAL A 81 -8.37 3.99 -4.12
CA VAL A 81 -8.88 2.91 -3.27
C VAL A 81 -7.84 2.67 -2.17
N CYS A 82 -8.25 2.86 -0.93
CA CYS A 82 -7.45 2.59 0.25
C CYS A 82 -7.80 1.19 0.75
N GLN A 83 -6.93 0.22 0.51
CA GLN A 83 -7.11 -1.11 1.08
C GLN A 83 -6.45 -1.19 2.44
N ASP A 84 -7.15 -1.65 3.46
CA ASP A 84 -6.60 -1.96 4.79
C ASP A 84 -7.38 -3.08 5.46
N GLY A 85 -6.72 -3.82 6.36
CA GLY A 85 -7.37 -4.85 7.19
C GLY A 85 -8.07 -4.30 8.42
N SER A 86 -7.74 -3.06 8.83
CA SER A 86 -8.22 -2.44 10.07
C SER A 86 -9.37 -1.46 9.82
N GLN A 87 -10.52 -1.76 10.40
CA GLN A 87 -11.67 -0.84 10.38
C GLN A 87 -11.37 0.46 11.12
N GLU A 88 -10.58 0.41 12.20
CA GLU A 88 -10.24 1.61 12.98
C GLU A 88 -9.24 2.51 12.23
N MET A 89 -8.31 1.92 11.46
CA MET A 89 -7.45 2.69 10.53
C MET A 89 -8.28 3.37 9.44
N ALA A 90 -9.23 2.65 8.85
CA ALA A 90 -10.09 3.20 7.80
C ALA A 90 -10.97 4.37 8.32
N LYS A 91 -11.49 4.27 9.53
CA LYS A 91 -12.24 5.37 10.18
C LYS A 91 -11.33 6.60 10.37
N LEU A 92 -10.17 6.41 11.01
CA LEU A 92 -9.22 7.50 11.24
C LEU A 92 -8.74 8.12 9.91
N GLY A 93 -8.49 7.30 8.90
CA GLY A 93 -8.08 7.76 7.57
C GLY A 93 -9.17 8.56 6.88
N SER A 94 -10.43 8.15 6.99
CA SER A 94 -11.57 8.88 6.44
C SER A 94 -11.71 10.26 7.09
N GLU A 95 -11.52 10.37 8.41
CA GLU A 95 -11.51 11.64 9.14
C GLU A 95 -10.35 12.55 8.68
N ARG A 96 -9.12 12.02 8.59
CA ARG A 96 -7.92 12.78 8.20
C ARG A 96 -7.93 13.23 6.75
N MET A 97 -8.58 12.47 5.88
CA MET A 97 -8.68 12.73 4.44
C MET A 97 -10.00 13.41 4.04
N GLU A 98 -10.77 13.97 4.97
CA GLU A 98 -12.07 14.62 4.71
C GLU A 98 -12.00 15.65 3.56
N LYS A 99 -10.89 16.40 3.44
CA LYS A 99 -10.68 17.36 2.34
C LYS A 99 -10.70 16.73 0.94
N PHE A 100 -10.55 15.40 0.86
CA PHE A 100 -10.61 14.63 -0.39
C PHE A 100 -11.90 13.83 -0.55
N ALA A 101 -12.96 14.16 0.21
CA ALA A 101 -14.22 13.47 0.14
C ALA A 101 -14.71 13.32 -1.31
N GLY A 102 -15.19 12.11 -1.66
CA GLY A 102 -15.59 11.76 -3.03
C GLY A 102 -14.44 11.37 -3.97
N ARG A 103 -13.19 11.46 -3.54
CA ARG A 103 -12.03 11.06 -4.33
C ARG A 103 -11.31 9.82 -3.79
N PHE A 104 -11.75 9.26 -2.68
CA PHE A 104 -11.23 8.01 -2.15
C PHE A 104 -12.33 7.15 -1.54
N GLU A 105 -12.07 5.87 -1.43
CA GLU A 105 -12.88 4.89 -0.71
C GLU A 105 -11.99 3.89 0.03
N TYR A 106 -12.46 3.35 1.15
CA TYR A 106 -11.79 2.25 1.85
C TYR A 106 -12.42 0.91 1.49
N VAL A 107 -11.56 -0.07 1.20
CA VAL A 107 -11.93 -1.48 1.02
C VAL A 107 -11.29 -2.29 2.15
N LEU A 108 -12.13 -2.80 3.06
CA LEU A 108 -11.69 -3.59 4.20
C LEU A 108 -11.45 -5.04 3.77
N CYS A 109 -10.20 -5.42 3.65
CA CYS A 109 -9.76 -6.80 3.44
C CYS A 109 -8.30 -6.94 3.89
N ASP A 110 -7.90 -8.17 4.23
CA ASP A 110 -6.52 -8.47 4.58
C ASP A 110 -5.80 -9.01 3.34
N PHE A 111 -4.82 -8.27 2.82
CA PHE A 111 -4.05 -8.67 1.64
C PHE A 111 -3.14 -9.89 1.89
N ALA A 112 -3.01 -10.35 3.14
CA ALA A 112 -2.36 -11.61 3.46
C ALA A 112 -3.29 -12.83 3.29
N GLN A 113 -4.58 -12.62 3.06
CA GLN A 113 -5.53 -13.72 2.83
C GLN A 113 -5.62 -14.05 1.34
N LYS A 114 -5.73 -15.34 1.02
CA LYS A 114 -5.90 -15.80 -0.36
C LYS A 114 -7.17 -15.22 -0.99
N GLY A 115 -7.03 -14.67 -2.19
CA GLY A 115 -8.16 -14.12 -2.96
C GLY A 115 -8.57 -12.70 -2.54
N TRP A 116 -7.78 -12.01 -1.74
CA TRP A 116 -8.04 -10.64 -1.30
C TRP A 116 -8.27 -9.67 -2.48
N GLN A 117 -7.55 -9.89 -3.58
CA GLN A 117 -7.63 -9.06 -4.78
C GLN A 117 -9.03 -9.07 -5.43
N HIS A 118 -9.83 -10.12 -5.21
CA HIS A 118 -11.21 -10.20 -5.71
C HIS A 118 -12.18 -9.23 -4.99
N ARG A 119 -11.75 -8.64 -3.88
CA ARG A 119 -12.50 -7.57 -3.20
C ARG A 119 -12.34 -6.21 -3.90
N LEU A 120 -11.35 -6.09 -4.78
CA LEU A 120 -11.04 -4.88 -5.52
C LEU A 120 -11.67 -4.96 -6.92
N GLN A 121 -12.20 -3.86 -7.40
CA GLN A 121 -12.83 -3.77 -8.72
C GLN A 121 -11.93 -3.01 -9.70
N GLY A 122 -11.78 -3.53 -10.91
CA GLY A 122 -11.04 -2.89 -11.99
C GLY A 122 -9.53 -2.95 -11.81
N SER A 123 -8.83 -2.15 -12.59
CA SER A 123 -7.37 -1.99 -12.55
C SER A 123 -6.97 -0.58 -12.14
N PHE A 124 -5.69 -0.38 -11.87
CA PHE A 124 -5.14 0.83 -11.30
C PHE A 124 -3.93 1.31 -12.10
N ALA A 125 -3.87 2.60 -12.38
CA ALA A 125 -2.72 3.24 -13.00
C ALA A 125 -1.45 3.13 -12.11
N ALA A 126 -1.65 3.20 -10.82
CA ALA A 126 -0.60 2.97 -9.82
C ALA A 126 -1.13 2.14 -8.67
N VAL A 127 -0.41 1.07 -8.32
CA VAL A 127 -0.56 0.37 -7.04
C VAL A 127 0.62 0.79 -6.17
N VAL A 128 0.32 1.29 -4.98
CA VAL A 128 1.34 1.80 -4.05
C VAL A 128 1.20 1.14 -2.68
N SER A 129 2.25 1.16 -1.89
CA SER A 129 2.21 0.71 -0.49
C SER A 129 3.23 1.50 0.32
N SER A 130 2.96 1.73 1.61
CA SER A 130 3.89 2.42 2.51
C SER A 130 3.95 1.75 3.88
N ILE A 131 5.11 1.15 4.20
CA ILE A 131 5.38 0.56 5.53
C ILE A 131 4.32 -0.48 5.95
N ALA A 132 3.84 -1.27 5.01
CA ALA A 132 2.76 -2.23 5.24
C ALA A 132 3.17 -3.68 4.95
N ILE A 133 3.72 -3.98 3.78
CA ILE A 133 3.94 -5.35 3.30
C ILE A 133 4.92 -6.12 4.19
N HIS A 134 5.96 -5.45 4.75
CA HIS A 134 6.92 -6.09 5.67
C HIS A 134 6.27 -6.67 6.94
N ASN A 135 5.05 -6.24 7.31
CA ASN A 135 4.34 -6.76 8.48
C ASN A 135 3.82 -8.18 8.29
N VAL A 136 3.71 -8.66 7.05
CA VAL A 136 3.32 -10.05 6.73
C VAL A 136 4.31 -11.08 7.28
N ARG A 137 5.60 -10.75 7.35
CA ARG A 137 6.70 -11.56 7.93
C ARG A 137 6.89 -12.96 7.34
N ALA A 138 6.08 -13.38 6.38
CA ALA A 138 6.15 -14.67 5.70
C ALA A 138 6.65 -14.46 4.25
N PRO A 139 7.92 -14.77 3.93
CA PRO A 139 8.50 -14.49 2.61
C PRO A 139 7.69 -15.03 1.44
N LYS A 140 7.24 -16.29 1.52
CA LYS A 140 6.41 -16.91 0.48
C LYS A 140 5.06 -16.22 0.28
N LEU A 141 4.49 -15.66 1.35
CA LEU A 141 3.24 -14.92 1.25
C LEU A 141 3.47 -13.53 0.65
N ILE A 142 4.59 -12.88 0.97
CA ILE A 142 4.96 -11.60 0.34
C ILE A 142 5.21 -11.81 -1.17
N GLU A 143 5.88 -12.88 -1.56
CA GLU A 143 6.04 -13.27 -2.96
C GLU A 143 4.68 -13.45 -3.66
N ALA A 144 3.75 -14.18 -3.03
CA ALA A 144 2.39 -14.37 -3.56
C ALA A 144 1.64 -13.04 -3.69
N ILE A 145 1.77 -12.12 -2.72
CA ILE A 145 1.17 -10.78 -2.79
C ILE A 145 1.67 -10.02 -4.02
N TYR A 146 2.96 -10.07 -4.35
CA TYR A 146 3.49 -9.41 -5.55
C TYR A 146 2.92 -10.01 -6.85
N HIS A 147 2.71 -11.34 -6.89
CA HIS A 147 2.00 -11.97 -8.00
C HIS A 147 0.54 -11.53 -8.09
N ASP A 148 -0.16 -11.39 -6.96
CA ASP A 148 -1.55 -10.92 -6.91
C ASP A 148 -1.69 -9.43 -7.32
N ILE A 149 -0.67 -8.61 -7.06
CA ILE A 149 -0.64 -7.18 -7.41
C ILE A 149 -0.51 -6.99 -8.94
N TYR A 150 0.28 -7.82 -9.62
CA TYR A 150 0.59 -7.59 -11.03
C TYR A 150 -0.66 -7.43 -11.93
N PRO A 151 -1.69 -8.32 -11.85
CA PRO A 151 -2.90 -8.17 -12.66
C PRO A 151 -3.74 -6.94 -12.29
N LEU A 152 -3.58 -6.37 -11.10
CA LEU A 152 -4.29 -5.16 -10.67
C LEU A 152 -3.71 -3.88 -11.29
N VAL A 153 -2.45 -3.90 -11.72
CA VAL A 153 -1.82 -2.76 -12.39
C VAL A 153 -2.25 -2.74 -13.85
N GLU A 154 -2.75 -1.62 -14.36
CA GLU A 154 -3.09 -1.47 -15.78
C GLU A 154 -1.84 -1.45 -16.68
N SER A 155 -2.01 -1.73 -17.96
CA SER A 155 -0.95 -1.63 -18.97
C SER A 155 -0.38 -0.21 -19.01
N GLY A 156 0.92 -0.06 -18.90
CA GLY A 156 1.63 1.22 -18.77
C GLY A 156 1.67 1.77 -17.33
N GLY A 157 1.06 1.10 -16.37
CA GLY A 157 1.05 1.47 -14.94
C GLY A 157 2.27 0.98 -14.15
N CYS A 158 2.23 1.17 -12.85
CA CYS A 158 3.33 0.79 -11.95
C CYS A 158 2.88 0.22 -10.61
N PHE A 159 3.77 -0.55 -9.98
CA PHE A 159 3.74 -0.85 -8.55
C PHE A 159 4.95 -0.21 -7.87
N LEU A 160 4.71 0.54 -6.78
CA LEU A 160 5.76 1.22 -6.01
C LEU A 160 5.54 0.99 -4.52
N ASN A 161 6.59 0.52 -3.84
CA ASN A 161 6.56 0.24 -2.41
C ASN A 161 7.62 1.07 -1.68
N PHE A 162 7.21 1.82 -0.66
CA PHE A 162 8.10 2.45 0.31
C PHE A 162 8.15 1.59 1.56
N ASP A 163 9.19 0.77 1.71
CA ASP A 163 9.21 -0.21 2.79
C ASP A 163 10.62 -0.52 3.32
N ARG A 164 10.68 -1.40 4.32
CA ARG A 164 11.88 -1.92 4.97
C ARG A 164 12.44 -3.12 4.21
N PRO A 165 13.75 -3.47 4.39
CA PRO A 165 14.36 -4.67 3.80
C PRO A 165 13.97 -5.96 4.56
N ARG A 166 12.66 -6.22 4.65
CA ARG A 166 12.10 -7.41 5.32
C ARG A 166 10.99 -8.02 4.47
N PRO A 167 11.31 -9.00 3.63
CA PRO A 167 12.62 -9.60 3.30
C PRO A 167 13.63 -8.63 2.67
N PRO A 168 14.89 -9.06 2.41
CA PRO A 168 15.89 -8.24 1.70
C PRO A 168 15.33 -7.66 0.40
N TRP A 169 15.77 -6.46 0.00
CA TRP A 169 15.27 -5.83 -1.22
C TRP A 169 15.57 -6.64 -2.47
N GLU A 170 16.69 -7.34 -2.48
CA GLU A 170 17.12 -8.21 -3.59
C GLU A 170 16.08 -9.31 -3.86
N ASP A 171 15.59 -9.97 -2.80
CA ASP A 171 14.53 -10.99 -2.90
C ASP A 171 13.22 -10.36 -3.38
N GLN A 172 12.81 -9.25 -2.78
CA GLN A 172 11.58 -8.55 -3.16
C GLN A 172 11.60 -8.10 -4.63
N MET A 173 12.73 -7.57 -5.10
CA MET A 173 12.89 -7.20 -6.52
C MET A 173 12.91 -8.41 -7.45
N ALA A 174 13.46 -9.55 -7.01
CA ALA A 174 13.42 -10.79 -7.78
C ALA A 174 11.98 -11.29 -7.92
N TRP A 175 11.19 -11.27 -6.85
CA TRP A 175 9.77 -11.65 -6.90
C TRP A 175 8.92 -10.72 -7.75
N LEU A 176 9.19 -9.42 -7.74
CA LEU A 176 8.53 -8.47 -8.64
C LEU A 176 8.81 -8.81 -10.12
N ARG A 177 10.06 -9.14 -10.46
CA ARG A 177 10.40 -9.57 -11.83
C ARG A 177 9.70 -10.88 -12.20
N ALA A 178 9.69 -11.84 -11.27
CA ALA A 178 9.01 -13.12 -11.47
C ALA A 178 7.48 -12.95 -11.66
N ALA A 179 6.88 -11.96 -10.98
CA ALA A 179 5.47 -11.59 -11.17
C ALA A 179 5.16 -10.95 -12.53
N GLY A 180 6.19 -10.49 -13.27
CA GLY A 180 6.03 -9.89 -14.61
C GLY A 180 6.36 -8.40 -14.69
N PHE A 181 6.72 -7.75 -13.58
CA PHE A 181 7.12 -6.34 -13.62
C PHE A 181 8.46 -6.14 -14.33
N THR A 182 8.53 -5.10 -15.13
CA THR A 182 9.73 -4.66 -15.85
C THR A 182 10.37 -3.46 -15.17
N ARG A 183 11.61 -3.09 -15.57
CA ARG A 183 12.33 -1.92 -15.04
C ARG A 183 12.39 -1.89 -13.50
N VAL A 184 12.38 -3.08 -12.86
CA VAL A 184 12.39 -3.24 -11.39
C VAL A 184 13.68 -2.73 -10.81
N LYS A 185 13.61 -1.70 -9.95
CA LYS A 185 14.75 -1.09 -9.27
C LYS A 185 14.37 -0.39 -7.97
N ILE A 186 15.39 0.03 -7.22
CA ILE A 186 15.25 1.00 -6.13
C ILE A 186 15.34 2.41 -6.73
N PHE A 187 14.35 3.25 -6.45
CA PHE A 187 14.25 4.63 -6.91
C PHE A 187 14.80 5.61 -5.87
N TRP A 188 14.70 5.26 -4.58
CA TRP A 188 15.25 6.02 -3.48
C TRP A 188 15.66 5.07 -2.35
N ARG A 189 16.71 5.42 -1.62
CA ARG A 189 17.23 4.64 -0.51
C ARG A 189 17.57 5.55 0.66
N GLY A 190 16.93 5.30 1.82
CA GLY A 190 17.32 5.81 3.13
C GLY A 190 18.12 4.78 3.91
N GLU A 191 18.34 5.03 5.18
CA GLU A 191 19.12 4.17 6.07
C GLU A 191 18.55 2.73 6.15
N ASN A 192 17.26 2.61 6.44
CA ASN A 192 16.58 1.32 6.64
C ASN A 192 15.24 1.21 5.89
N ARG A 193 15.05 2.02 4.86
CA ARG A 193 13.85 2.07 4.00
C ARG A 193 14.25 2.41 2.58
N ALA A 194 13.44 1.96 1.63
CA ALA A 194 13.63 2.32 0.22
C ALA A 194 12.29 2.49 -0.48
N VAL A 195 12.26 3.29 -1.54
CA VAL A 195 11.22 3.25 -2.56
C VAL A 195 11.73 2.35 -3.67
N PHE A 196 11.01 1.27 -3.93
CA PHE A 196 11.32 0.31 -4.98
C PHE A 196 10.04 -0.17 -5.66
N GLY A 197 10.18 -0.78 -6.81
CA GLY A 197 9.03 -1.28 -7.55
C GLY A 197 9.35 -1.52 -9.01
N GLY A 198 8.33 -1.61 -9.85
CA GLY A 198 8.45 -1.86 -11.27
C GLY A 198 7.21 -1.41 -12.04
N PHE A 199 7.23 -1.65 -13.34
CA PHE A 199 6.19 -1.20 -14.28
C PHE A 199 5.57 -2.40 -14.97
N ARG A 200 4.32 -2.28 -15.35
CA ARG A 200 3.67 -3.16 -16.30
C ARG A 200 3.73 -2.50 -17.68
N ASP A 201 4.47 -3.10 -18.59
CA ASP A 201 4.59 -2.58 -19.94
C ASP A 201 3.23 -2.56 -20.69
N LYS A 202 3.17 -1.76 -21.77
CA LYS A 202 1.99 -1.65 -22.64
C LYS A 202 1.80 -2.89 -23.49
#